data_6a36c5bbcc28d0f682b8ca6bc849815d
#
_entry.id   6a36c5bbcc28d0f682b8ca6bc849815d
#
_cell.length_a   1.000
_cell.length_b   1.000
_cell.length_c   1.000
_cell.angle_alpha   90.00
_cell.angle_beta   90.00
_cell.angle_gamma   90.00
#
_symmetry.space_group_name_H-M   'P 1'
#
loop_
_entity.id
_entity.type
_entity.pdbx_description
1 polymer ?
#
loop_
_entity_poly.entity_id
_entity_poly.type
_entity_poly.pdbx_seq_one_letter_code
_entity_poly.pdbx_strand_id
1 'polypeptide(L)'
;MKINYSMKLISPANTASLGNIDKITDIGVKIDSKGNPIIFGKQIKGILKNTAISFRNALNLGDQKEFIKKFFGEEGEDLIEKTFNKIRFSNLTLSKKNKNIIENRYGIRIDRKLKTTVPNSLFNYEYIKAGTIFNGSIEVNDSIDKNELRFILACLFHLDYIGGLKSRGLGRVEILIEGKSIKKLDEIVNNLRENLQNKKLNSNISNEELERYSYTLKLKEPIILKKRSLGNYFYCKDIIQGSTLRGALIRYFLKSGIKLNTLLKLEVSDALNGEVPLASNFQTKYEVDKNGKVSKDKVIYTEKEFKNIKLERKSLSILNITGNEFSIGMDSRTKSAKENLLFNHEFIEYYDELKGEVLAPKGLLKNKEYIIYLGRLKSKGFGKATISFAPYKKQEKLKLEERIEKLNSQIKKEKNIITFDLNSDLILPFNEIYDIGEQFKMLLPFETEMKFDSKRSFINTDTLQGYNIVNNLRKVDELIICRGSVITYEIPKYKNYLEELKGIEDQGLGLRKYEGFGKIKICSERGED
;
A
#
# COMPACT_ATOMS: atom_id res chain seq x y z
N MET A 1 -2.75 -0.03 -22.77
CA MET A 1 -1.55 -0.57 -23.47
C MET A 1 -0.34 -0.49 -22.56
N LYS A 2 0.46 -1.54 -22.47
CA LYS A 2 1.72 -1.58 -21.70
C LYS A 2 2.91 -1.70 -22.64
N ILE A 3 3.92 -0.85 -22.45
CA ILE A 3 5.12 -0.77 -23.26
C ILE A 3 6.31 -1.05 -22.34
N ASN A 4 7.01 -2.14 -22.62
CA ASN A 4 8.21 -2.51 -21.88
C ASN A 4 9.43 -1.88 -22.53
N TYR A 5 10.36 -1.39 -21.72
CA TYR A 5 11.62 -0.84 -22.20
C TYR A 5 12.78 -1.24 -21.29
N SER A 6 13.97 -1.23 -21.83
CA SER A 6 15.23 -1.41 -21.11
C SER A 6 16.01 -0.11 -21.11
N MET A 7 16.66 0.18 -19.97
CA MET A 7 17.56 1.30 -19.81
C MET A 7 18.96 0.77 -19.48
N LYS A 8 19.94 1.03 -20.34
CA LYS A 8 21.33 0.68 -20.13
C LYS A 8 22.10 1.89 -19.61
N LEU A 9 22.84 1.76 -18.53
CA LEU A 9 23.75 2.78 -18.05
C LEU A 9 25.00 2.83 -18.95
N ILE A 10 25.19 3.93 -19.64
CA ILE A 10 26.41 4.17 -20.47
C ILE A 10 27.54 4.67 -19.58
N SER A 11 27.22 5.51 -18.59
CA SER A 11 28.15 5.93 -17.54
C SER A 11 27.62 5.52 -16.17
N PRO A 12 28.47 5.48 -15.12
CA PRO A 12 27.99 5.21 -13.77
C PRO A 12 26.88 6.17 -13.37
N ALA A 13 25.92 5.73 -12.55
CA ALA A 13 24.78 6.55 -12.15
C ALA A 13 24.59 6.58 -10.64
N ASN A 14 24.30 7.75 -10.08
CA ASN A 14 23.83 7.90 -8.72
C ASN A 14 22.35 8.24 -8.72
N THR A 15 21.51 7.36 -8.17
CA THR A 15 20.04 7.54 -8.13
C THR A 15 19.60 8.40 -6.94
N ALA A 16 20.54 9.01 -6.23
CA ALA A 16 20.40 9.90 -5.09
C ALA A 16 19.32 9.45 -4.07
N SER A 17 19.77 8.80 -3.03
CA SER A 17 19.03 8.64 -1.79
C SER A 17 19.71 9.51 -0.74
N LEU A 18 18.94 10.21 0.09
CA LEU A 18 19.45 10.67 1.38
C LEU A 18 19.90 9.40 2.09
N GLY A 19 21.18 9.33 2.50
CA GLY A 19 21.83 8.12 2.96
C GLY A 19 20.96 7.27 3.86
N ASN A 20 21.02 5.97 3.70
CA ASN A 20 20.41 5.07 4.66
C ASN A 20 21.07 5.36 6.02
N ILE A 21 20.26 5.56 7.05
CA ILE A 21 20.69 5.87 8.43
C ILE A 21 21.74 4.85 8.93
N ASP A 22 21.75 3.64 8.34
CA ASP A 22 22.66 2.54 8.69
C ASP A 22 23.96 2.50 7.85
N LYS A 23 24.16 3.42 6.90
CA LYS A 23 25.35 3.45 6.05
C LYS A 23 26.13 4.74 6.24
N ILE A 24 27.47 4.61 6.34
CA ILE A 24 28.44 5.72 6.47
C ILE A 24 28.63 6.45 5.12
N THR A 25 27.58 6.57 4.32
CA THR A 25 27.66 7.25 3.01
C THR A 25 26.79 8.50 3.00
N ASP A 26 27.37 9.63 2.56
CA ASP A 26 26.65 10.92 2.50
C ASP A 26 25.54 10.91 1.45
N ILE A 27 25.76 10.25 0.31
CA ILE A 27 24.79 10.13 -0.78
C ILE A 27 24.74 8.67 -1.23
N GLY A 28 23.67 7.96 -0.87
CA GLY A 28 23.48 6.55 -1.23
C GLY A 28 22.80 6.34 -2.58
N VAL A 29 22.86 5.12 -3.08
CA VAL A 29 22.03 4.61 -4.16
C VAL A 29 20.73 4.11 -3.59
N LYS A 30 19.61 4.40 -4.25
CA LYS A 30 18.31 3.84 -3.86
C LYS A 30 18.29 2.34 -4.13
N ILE A 31 17.98 1.57 -3.08
CA ILE A 31 17.88 0.11 -3.13
C ILE A 31 16.46 -0.33 -2.79
N ASP A 32 16.06 -1.48 -3.32
CA ASP A 32 14.86 -2.20 -2.88
C ASP A 32 15.16 -2.94 -1.57
N SER A 33 14.16 -3.53 -0.96
CA SER A 33 14.27 -4.29 0.29
C SER A 33 15.13 -5.56 0.20
N LYS A 34 15.47 -5.98 -1.04
CA LYS A 34 16.39 -7.09 -1.29
C LYS A 34 17.83 -6.61 -1.48
N GLY A 35 18.08 -5.30 -1.29
CA GLY A 35 19.38 -4.67 -1.49
C GLY A 35 19.76 -4.43 -2.95
N ASN A 36 18.84 -4.60 -3.92
CA ASN A 36 19.16 -4.33 -5.32
C ASN A 36 18.90 -2.85 -5.65
N PRO A 37 19.73 -2.20 -6.46
CA PRO A 37 19.47 -0.83 -6.91
C PRO A 37 18.16 -0.76 -7.71
N ILE A 38 17.39 0.30 -7.43
CA ILE A 38 16.10 0.58 -8.06
C ILE A 38 16.04 2.03 -8.55
N ILE A 39 15.40 2.28 -9.67
CA ILE A 39 15.10 3.61 -10.18
C ILE A 39 13.59 3.81 -10.12
N PHE A 40 13.14 4.77 -9.31
CA PHE A 40 11.71 5.01 -9.18
C PHE A 40 11.09 5.59 -10.45
N GLY A 41 9.90 5.11 -10.81
CA GLY A 41 9.12 5.60 -11.94
C GLY A 41 8.86 7.11 -11.91
N LYS A 42 8.83 7.71 -10.71
CA LYS A 42 8.72 9.17 -10.55
C LYS A 42 9.88 9.94 -11.18
N GLN A 43 11.11 9.41 -11.14
CA GLN A 43 12.28 10.07 -11.76
C GLN A 43 12.12 10.06 -13.27
N ILE A 44 11.72 8.93 -13.84
CA ILE A 44 11.47 8.80 -15.28
C ILE A 44 10.31 9.72 -15.71
N LYS A 45 9.21 9.73 -14.95
CA LYS A 45 8.08 10.62 -15.20
C LYS A 45 8.51 12.10 -15.23
N GLY A 46 9.31 12.53 -14.26
CA GLY A 46 9.80 13.91 -14.17
C GLY A 46 10.67 14.31 -15.38
N ILE A 47 11.61 13.43 -15.75
CA ILE A 47 12.50 13.69 -16.90
C ILE A 47 11.68 13.71 -18.19
N LEU A 48 10.81 12.72 -18.41
CA LEU A 48 9.98 12.64 -19.61
C LEU A 48 9.05 13.85 -19.75
N LYS A 49 8.44 14.31 -18.64
CA LYS A 49 7.64 15.55 -18.62
C LYS A 49 8.47 16.74 -19.10
N ASN A 50 9.68 16.92 -18.59
CA ASN A 50 10.55 18.03 -18.97
C ASN A 50 11.00 17.91 -20.44
N THR A 51 11.35 16.73 -20.92
CA THR A 51 11.68 16.48 -22.34
C THR A 51 10.50 16.80 -23.25
N ALA A 52 9.29 16.39 -22.88
CA ALA A 52 8.07 16.70 -23.64
C ALA A 52 7.81 18.21 -23.70
N ILE A 53 8.01 18.93 -22.59
CA ILE A 53 7.88 20.39 -22.55
C ILE A 53 8.89 21.04 -23.52
N SER A 54 10.16 20.63 -23.44
CA SER A 54 11.21 21.18 -24.27
C SER A 54 10.97 20.93 -25.76
N PHE A 55 10.53 19.74 -26.15
CA PHE A 55 10.23 19.39 -27.54
C PHE A 55 9.01 20.14 -28.07
N ARG A 56 7.94 20.25 -27.29
CA ARG A 56 6.75 21.01 -27.73
C ARG A 56 7.07 22.49 -27.95
N ASN A 57 7.90 23.07 -27.08
CA ASN A 57 8.38 24.44 -27.26
C ASN A 57 9.23 24.59 -28.53
N ALA A 58 10.20 23.69 -28.73
CA ALA A 58 11.10 23.75 -29.88
C ALA A 58 10.37 23.54 -31.22
N LEU A 59 9.31 22.71 -31.23
CA LEU A 59 8.56 22.35 -32.43
C LEU A 59 7.25 23.13 -32.60
N ASN A 60 6.95 24.09 -31.72
CA ASN A 60 5.70 24.88 -31.72
C ASN A 60 4.41 24.03 -31.83
N LEU A 61 4.34 22.93 -31.09
CA LEU A 61 3.26 21.94 -31.16
C LEU A 61 2.04 22.31 -30.27
N GLY A 62 1.38 23.42 -30.50
CA GLY A 62 0.10 23.79 -29.86
C GLY A 62 0.13 23.92 -28.33
N ASP A 63 -1.02 23.83 -27.65
CA ASP A 63 -1.13 24.07 -26.20
C ASP A 63 -0.37 23.01 -25.39
N GLN A 64 0.72 23.47 -24.81
CA GLN A 64 1.59 22.71 -23.95
C GLN A 64 0.93 22.33 -22.62
N LYS A 65 0.12 23.23 -22.06
CA LYS A 65 -0.52 23.00 -20.74
C LYS A 65 -1.55 21.88 -20.84
N GLU A 66 -2.35 21.87 -21.89
CA GLU A 66 -3.36 20.85 -22.12
C GLU A 66 -2.71 19.46 -22.29
N PHE A 67 -1.65 19.35 -23.12
CA PHE A 67 -0.91 18.10 -23.30
C PHE A 67 -0.34 17.58 -21.97
N ILE A 68 0.31 18.46 -21.19
CA ILE A 68 0.89 18.09 -19.91
C ILE A 68 -0.18 17.64 -18.92
N LYS A 69 -1.30 18.35 -18.83
CA LYS A 69 -2.46 17.98 -18.00
C LYS A 69 -3.01 16.62 -18.40
N LYS A 70 -3.16 16.35 -19.68
CA LYS A 70 -3.69 15.10 -20.23
C LYS A 70 -2.85 13.90 -19.83
N PHE A 71 -1.53 13.95 -19.99
CA PHE A 71 -0.65 12.79 -19.86
C PHE A 71 0.12 12.72 -18.52
N PHE A 72 0.49 13.85 -17.95
CA PHE A 72 1.32 13.91 -16.75
C PHE A 72 0.59 14.42 -15.50
N GLY A 73 -0.55 15.09 -15.68
CA GLY A 73 -1.32 15.74 -14.60
C GLY A 73 -0.81 17.13 -14.25
N GLU A 74 -1.63 17.88 -13.50
CA GLU A 74 -1.29 19.22 -13.02
C GLU A 74 -0.41 19.16 -11.76
N GLU A 75 0.34 20.23 -11.50
CA GLU A 75 1.09 20.38 -10.25
C GLU A 75 0.11 20.60 -9.10
N GLY A 76 0.26 19.81 -8.02
CA GLY A 76 -0.64 19.85 -6.86
C GLY A 76 -1.85 18.90 -6.94
N GLU A 77 -2.24 18.39 -8.11
CA GLU A 77 -3.32 17.40 -8.27
C GLU A 77 -2.88 15.94 -7.99
N ASP A 78 -1.62 15.71 -7.71
CA ASP A 78 -1.08 14.36 -7.45
C ASP A 78 -1.73 13.64 -6.25
N LEU A 79 -2.50 14.36 -5.46
CA LEU A 79 -3.25 13.82 -4.34
C LEU A 79 -4.50 13.04 -4.78
N ILE A 80 -5.01 13.34 -5.98
CA ILE A 80 -6.25 12.76 -6.47
C ILE A 80 -6.08 12.47 -7.96
N GLU A 81 -5.72 11.22 -8.29
CA GLU A 81 -5.71 10.76 -9.68
C GLU A 81 -7.14 10.72 -10.24
N LYS A 82 -7.66 11.89 -10.64
CA LYS A 82 -9.01 12.03 -11.18
C LYS A 82 -9.19 11.45 -12.58
N THR A 83 -8.10 11.22 -13.33
CA THR A 83 -8.22 10.85 -14.73
C THR A 83 -7.61 9.50 -15.05
N PHE A 84 -8.40 8.68 -15.74
CA PHE A 84 -8.02 7.36 -16.27
C PHE A 84 -6.97 7.44 -17.40
N ASN A 85 -6.57 8.65 -17.82
CA ASN A 85 -5.79 8.87 -19.05
C ASN A 85 -4.31 9.16 -18.81
N LYS A 86 -3.85 9.29 -17.56
CA LYS A 86 -2.45 9.60 -17.25
C LYS A 86 -1.53 8.42 -17.57
N ILE A 87 -0.35 8.73 -18.10
CA ILE A 87 0.71 7.74 -18.30
C ILE A 87 1.18 7.27 -16.92
N ARG A 88 1.31 5.95 -16.79
CA ARG A 88 1.86 5.31 -15.61
C ARG A 88 3.26 4.78 -15.89
N PHE A 89 4.17 5.05 -14.97
CA PHE A 89 5.55 4.59 -15.02
C PHE A 89 5.76 3.54 -13.94
N SER A 90 6.27 2.37 -14.31
CA SER A 90 6.75 1.39 -13.32
C SER A 90 8.10 1.84 -12.74
N ASN A 91 8.46 1.29 -11.60
CA ASN A 91 9.85 1.33 -11.18
C ASN A 91 10.70 0.48 -12.13
N LEU A 92 11.97 0.86 -12.29
CA LEU A 92 12.93 0.08 -13.06
C LEU A 92 13.72 -0.79 -12.11
N THR A 93 13.77 -2.07 -12.42
CA THR A 93 14.48 -3.09 -11.66
C THR A 93 15.60 -3.69 -12.50
N LEU A 94 16.59 -4.27 -11.86
CA LEU A 94 17.69 -4.93 -12.56
C LEU A 94 17.21 -6.01 -13.52
N SER A 95 17.74 -6.02 -14.73
CA SER A 95 17.48 -7.07 -15.72
C SER A 95 18.03 -8.43 -15.27
N LYS A 96 19.23 -8.43 -14.67
CA LYS A 96 19.89 -9.60 -14.10
C LYS A 96 20.41 -9.27 -12.72
N LYS A 97 20.20 -10.14 -11.75
CA LYS A 97 20.82 -10.03 -10.43
C LYS A 97 22.34 -10.17 -10.58
N ASN A 98 23.06 -9.17 -10.14
CA ASN A 98 24.51 -9.23 -10.07
C ASN A 98 24.96 -8.70 -8.71
N LYS A 99 25.87 -9.39 -8.05
CA LYS A 99 26.51 -8.93 -6.83
C LYS A 99 27.60 -7.91 -7.23
N ASN A 100 27.83 -6.86 -6.40
CA ASN A 100 28.85 -5.83 -6.60
C ASN A 100 28.58 -4.84 -7.75
N ILE A 101 27.34 -4.42 -7.93
CA ILE A 101 26.95 -3.38 -8.90
C ILE A 101 27.11 -1.97 -8.32
N ILE A 102 27.02 -1.83 -6.99
CA ILE A 102 27.15 -0.56 -6.28
C ILE A 102 28.58 -0.42 -5.81
N GLU A 103 29.18 0.73 -6.07
CA GLU A 103 30.52 1.12 -5.61
C GLU A 103 30.49 2.48 -4.94
N ASN A 104 31.50 2.75 -4.11
CA ASN A 104 31.69 4.01 -3.40
C ASN A 104 32.77 4.84 -4.06
N ARG A 105 32.57 6.15 -4.08
CA ARG A 105 33.58 7.13 -4.50
C ARG A 105 33.69 8.23 -3.47
N TYR A 106 34.93 8.60 -3.19
CA TYR A 106 35.23 9.70 -2.28
C TYR A 106 35.54 10.96 -3.08
N GLY A 107 35.16 12.10 -2.55
CA GLY A 107 35.45 13.42 -3.09
C GLY A 107 35.92 14.37 -1.99
N ILE A 108 36.69 15.34 -2.36
CA ILE A 108 37.16 16.43 -1.50
C ILE A 108 36.86 17.77 -2.15
N ARG A 109 36.70 18.80 -1.35
CA ARG A 109 36.63 20.18 -1.83
C ARG A 109 38.00 20.84 -1.72
N ILE A 110 38.47 21.40 -2.83
CA ILE A 110 39.75 22.14 -2.89
C ILE A 110 39.46 23.63 -2.88
N ASP A 111 40.12 24.37 -2.00
CA ASP A 111 40.10 25.82 -2.03
C ASP A 111 40.83 26.32 -3.30
N ARG A 112 40.15 27.16 -4.08
CA ARG A 112 40.68 27.62 -5.38
C ARG A 112 41.87 28.59 -5.25
N LYS A 113 41.95 29.33 -4.14
CA LYS A 113 43.02 30.29 -3.87
C LYS A 113 44.21 29.60 -3.24
N LEU A 114 43.99 28.84 -2.19
CA LEU A 114 45.03 28.17 -1.43
C LEU A 114 45.49 26.86 -2.08
N LYS A 115 44.71 26.30 -3.01
CA LYS A 115 44.94 25.00 -3.66
C LYS A 115 45.10 23.83 -2.67
N THR A 116 44.59 23.99 -1.46
CA THR A 116 44.59 22.98 -0.39
C THR A 116 43.18 22.45 -0.16
N THR A 117 43.10 21.33 0.51
CA THR A 117 41.79 20.74 0.90
C THR A 117 41.10 21.64 1.92
N VAL A 118 39.85 21.94 1.71
CA VAL A 118 38.99 22.60 2.71
C VAL A 118 38.77 21.64 3.88
N PRO A 119 39.03 22.07 5.15
CA PRO A 119 38.74 21.21 6.31
C PRO A 119 37.32 20.69 6.32
N ASN A 120 37.12 19.46 6.79
CA ASN A 120 35.81 18.77 6.88
C ASN A 120 35.03 18.69 5.56
N SER A 121 35.70 18.61 4.44
CA SER A 121 35.09 18.57 3.11
C SER A 121 35.22 17.23 2.39
N LEU A 122 35.65 16.19 3.10
CA LEU A 122 35.59 14.81 2.59
C LEU A 122 34.14 14.37 2.53
N PHE A 123 33.70 13.92 1.38
CA PHE A 123 32.35 13.32 1.20
C PHE A 123 32.47 12.04 0.38
N ASN A 124 31.54 11.12 0.60
CA ASN A 124 31.46 9.89 -0.16
C ASN A 124 30.09 9.73 -0.80
N TYR A 125 30.06 9.06 -1.94
CA TYR A 125 28.81 8.72 -2.61
C TYR A 125 28.87 7.36 -3.28
N GLU A 126 27.73 6.66 -3.22
CA GLU A 126 27.53 5.42 -3.95
C GLU A 126 27.14 5.70 -5.39
N TYR A 127 27.53 4.79 -6.30
CA TYR A 127 27.07 4.80 -7.68
C TYR A 127 26.87 3.39 -8.21
N ILE A 128 25.99 3.28 -9.21
CA ILE A 128 25.75 2.05 -9.95
C ILE A 128 26.71 2.01 -11.13
N LYS A 129 27.37 0.88 -11.35
CA LYS A 129 28.34 0.70 -12.44
C LYS A 129 27.73 0.91 -13.82
N ALA A 130 28.54 1.45 -14.74
CA ALA A 130 28.23 1.47 -16.16
C ALA A 130 27.99 0.05 -16.70
N GLY A 131 27.21 -0.07 -17.79
CA GLY A 131 26.82 -1.35 -18.36
C GLY A 131 25.64 -2.03 -17.67
N THR A 132 25.21 -1.54 -16.49
CA THR A 132 24.03 -2.08 -15.80
C THR A 132 22.75 -1.81 -16.60
N ILE A 133 21.90 -2.84 -16.71
CA ILE A 133 20.64 -2.76 -17.45
C ILE A 133 19.47 -2.87 -16.48
N PHE A 134 18.55 -1.93 -16.58
CA PHE A 134 17.29 -1.90 -15.84
C PHE A 134 16.12 -2.11 -16.81
N ASN A 135 15.10 -2.84 -16.36
CA ASN A 135 13.84 -3.02 -17.08
C ASN A 135 12.72 -2.25 -16.41
N GLY A 136 11.95 -1.55 -17.23
CA GLY A 136 10.77 -0.81 -16.81
C GLY A 136 9.64 -0.91 -17.81
N SER A 137 8.50 -0.31 -17.47
CA SER A 137 7.37 -0.20 -18.39
C SER A 137 6.64 1.13 -18.21
N ILE A 138 6.04 1.61 -19.29
CA ILE A 138 5.02 2.66 -19.24
C ILE A 138 3.67 2.05 -19.62
N GLU A 139 2.62 2.49 -18.96
CA GLU A 139 1.25 2.13 -19.30
C GLU A 139 0.52 3.37 -19.76
N VAL A 140 -0.04 3.32 -20.95
CA VAL A 140 -0.85 4.39 -21.55
C VAL A 140 -2.26 3.89 -21.80
N ASN A 141 -3.21 4.82 -21.91
CA ASN A 141 -4.59 4.47 -22.26
C ASN A 141 -4.64 3.90 -23.69
N ASP A 142 -5.51 2.92 -23.89
CA ASP A 142 -5.71 2.31 -25.21
C ASP A 142 -6.33 3.27 -26.25
N SER A 143 -6.97 4.36 -25.78
CA SER A 143 -7.52 5.44 -26.62
C SER A 143 -6.50 6.50 -27.05
N ILE A 144 -5.20 6.32 -26.75
CA ILE A 144 -4.17 7.27 -27.17
C ILE A 144 -4.08 7.35 -28.71
N ASP A 145 -3.96 8.56 -29.25
CA ASP A 145 -3.74 8.77 -30.69
C ASP A 145 -2.34 8.27 -31.12
N LYS A 146 -2.20 7.89 -32.42
CA LYS A 146 -0.94 7.39 -32.97
C LYS A 146 0.18 8.42 -32.88
N ASN A 147 -0.11 9.68 -33.16
CA ASN A 147 0.88 10.75 -33.12
C ASN A 147 1.29 11.09 -31.68
N GLU A 148 0.33 11.08 -30.74
CA GLU A 148 0.61 11.22 -29.31
C GLU A 148 1.50 10.10 -28.77
N LEU A 149 1.20 8.85 -29.15
CA LEU A 149 2.02 7.70 -28.78
C LEU A 149 3.44 7.84 -29.33
N ARG A 150 3.56 8.17 -30.64
CA ARG A 150 4.83 8.41 -31.30
C ARG A 150 5.65 9.49 -30.58
N PHE A 151 5.00 10.61 -30.24
CA PHE A 151 5.64 11.71 -29.51
C PHE A 151 6.14 11.28 -28.13
N ILE A 152 5.33 10.54 -27.37
CA ILE A 152 5.72 10.05 -26.02
C ILE A 152 6.90 9.09 -26.12
N LEU A 153 6.91 8.17 -27.10
CA LEU A 153 8.01 7.25 -27.31
C LEU A 153 9.28 7.97 -27.80
N ALA A 154 9.15 8.98 -28.65
CA ALA A 154 10.27 9.82 -29.04
C ALA A 154 10.89 10.51 -27.81
N CYS A 155 10.07 11.10 -26.94
CA CYS A 155 10.55 11.69 -25.69
C CYS A 155 11.25 10.66 -24.79
N LEU A 156 10.77 9.39 -24.75
CA LEU A 156 11.38 8.34 -23.95
C LEU A 156 12.77 7.98 -24.49
N PHE A 157 12.94 7.87 -25.81
CA PHE A 157 14.24 7.61 -26.44
C PHE A 157 15.25 8.74 -26.23
N HIS A 158 14.79 9.97 -26.06
CA HIS A 158 15.62 11.15 -25.74
C HIS A 158 15.85 11.35 -24.23
N LEU A 159 15.67 10.30 -23.44
CA LEU A 159 16.06 10.31 -22.04
C LEU A 159 17.56 9.96 -21.94
N ASP A 160 18.41 10.99 -21.98
CA ASP A 160 19.85 10.82 -22.07
C ASP A 160 20.52 10.66 -20.71
N TYR A 161 19.94 11.22 -19.65
CA TYR A 161 20.56 11.28 -18.32
C TYR A 161 19.55 11.04 -17.20
N ILE A 162 19.97 10.26 -16.19
CA ILE A 162 19.25 10.04 -14.94
C ILE A 162 20.09 10.41 -13.71
N GLY A 163 19.42 10.56 -12.56
CA GLY A 163 20.07 10.72 -11.26
C GLY A 163 20.76 12.06 -11.05
N GLY A 164 21.70 12.07 -10.11
CA GLY A 164 22.52 13.21 -9.71
C GLY A 164 23.88 13.27 -10.40
N LEU A 165 24.66 14.33 -10.09
CA LEU A 165 26.04 14.51 -10.53
C LEU A 165 26.26 14.45 -12.05
N LYS A 166 25.27 14.84 -12.84
CA LYS A 166 25.31 14.81 -14.33
C LYS A 166 26.44 15.66 -14.90
N SER A 167 26.71 16.83 -14.31
CA SER A 167 27.82 17.69 -14.68
C SER A 167 29.22 17.09 -14.43
N ARG A 168 29.26 15.98 -13.67
CA ARG A 168 30.50 15.24 -13.39
C ARG A 168 30.59 13.93 -14.20
N GLY A 169 29.79 13.80 -15.28
CA GLY A 169 29.82 12.67 -16.19
C GLY A 169 29.03 11.43 -15.75
N LEU A 170 28.22 11.55 -14.67
CA LEU A 170 27.40 10.43 -14.24
C LEU A 170 26.02 10.46 -14.89
N GLY A 171 25.39 9.27 -14.96
CA GLY A 171 23.98 9.10 -15.27
C GLY A 171 23.61 9.06 -16.75
N ARG A 172 24.56 8.96 -17.68
CA ARG A 172 24.26 8.82 -19.10
C ARG A 172 23.63 7.45 -19.37
N VAL A 173 22.53 7.42 -20.12
CA VAL A 173 21.74 6.21 -20.38
C VAL A 173 21.37 6.07 -21.84
N GLU A 174 21.02 4.85 -22.24
CA GLU A 174 20.44 4.50 -23.52
C GLU A 174 19.14 3.73 -23.29
N ILE A 175 18.09 4.09 -24.02
CA ILE A 175 16.77 3.44 -23.95
C ILE A 175 16.56 2.53 -25.16
N LEU A 176 16.11 1.31 -24.91
CA LEU A 176 15.71 0.34 -25.92
C LEU A 176 14.26 -0.12 -25.65
N ILE A 177 13.41 -0.12 -26.65
CA ILE A 177 12.05 -0.65 -26.60
C ILE A 177 12.02 -1.90 -27.47
N GLU A 178 11.64 -3.05 -26.88
CA GLU A 178 11.69 -4.35 -27.56
C GLU A 178 13.05 -4.65 -28.20
N GLY A 179 14.14 -4.21 -27.57
CA GLY A 179 15.50 -4.32 -28.11
C GLY A 179 15.82 -3.36 -29.27
N LYS A 180 14.88 -2.49 -29.67
CA LYS A 180 15.00 -1.57 -30.78
C LYS A 180 15.30 -0.15 -30.31
N SER A 181 16.11 0.58 -31.10
CA SER A 181 16.43 2.00 -30.89
C SER A 181 15.43 2.93 -31.58
N ILE A 182 15.58 4.25 -31.38
CA ILE A 182 14.75 5.29 -32.01
C ILE A 182 14.62 5.17 -33.54
N LYS A 183 15.63 4.63 -34.24
CA LYS A 183 15.61 4.45 -35.68
C LYS A 183 14.44 3.58 -36.18
N LYS A 184 13.84 2.76 -35.30
CA LYS A 184 12.69 1.88 -35.59
C LYS A 184 11.40 2.35 -34.91
N LEU A 185 11.29 3.62 -34.60
CA LEU A 185 10.15 4.18 -33.84
C LEU A 185 8.79 3.89 -34.50
N ASP A 186 8.69 4.06 -35.82
CA ASP A 186 7.43 3.84 -36.57
C ASP A 186 7.03 2.37 -36.58
N GLU A 187 7.97 1.45 -36.70
CA GLU A 187 7.75 0.02 -36.60
C GLU A 187 7.19 -0.34 -35.20
N ILE A 188 7.81 0.20 -34.14
CA ILE A 188 7.37 -0.01 -32.76
C ILE A 188 5.94 0.49 -32.58
N VAL A 189 5.62 1.71 -33.02
CA VAL A 189 4.28 2.30 -32.90
C VAL A 189 3.20 1.46 -33.59
N ASN A 190 3.49 0.97 -34.79
CA ASN A 190 2.54 0.14 -35.56
C ASN A 190 2.30 -1.20 -34.87
N ASN A 191 3.35 -1.92 -34.46
CA ASN A 191 3.24 -3.21 -33.76
C ASN A 191 2.43 -3.09 -32.43
N LEU A 192 2.66 -2.01 -31.66
CA LEU A 192 1.93 -1.77 -30.43
C LEU A 192 0.43 -1.56 -30.64
N ARG A 193 0.01 -0.99 -31.77
CA ARG A 193 -1.39 -0.76 -32.09
C ARG A 193 -2.11 -2.00 -32.62
N GLU A 194 -1.46 -2.82 -33.44
CA GLU A 194 -2.01 -4.09 -33.93
C GLU A 194 -2.37 -5.04 -32.76
N ASN A 195 -1.57 -5.05 -31.71
CA ASN A 195 -1.81 -5.86 -30.51
C ASN A 195 -3.01 -5.42 -29.67
N LEU A 196 -3.58 -4.24 -29.89
CA LEU A 196 -4.72 -3.72 -29.12
C LEU A 196 -6.08 -4.23 -29.59
N GLN A 197 -6.21 -4.64 -30.85
CA GLN A 197 -7.51 -4.99 -31.46
C GLN A 197 -8.13 -6.29 -30.92
N ASN A 198 -7.39 -7.10 -30.12
CA ASN A 198 -7.77 -8.48 -29.77
C ASN A 198 -8.32 -8.69 -28.34
N LYS A 199 -8.75 -7.64 -27.61
CA LYS A 199 -9.21 -7.81 -26.21
C LYS A 199 -10.63 -7.30 -25.95
N LYS A 200 -11.64 -8.13 -26.22
CA LYS A 200 -12.98 -7.98 -25.61
C LYS A 200 -13.26 -9.17 -24.69
N LEU A 201 -13.60 -8.89 -23.45
CA LEU A 201 -14.04 -9.90 -22.45
C LEU A 201 -15.57 -9.98 -22.49
N ASN A 202 -16.10 -11.11 -22.95
CA ASN A 202 -17.49 -11.48 -22.73
C ASN A 202 -17.59 -12.33 -21.48
N SER A 203 -18.40 -11.94 -20.49
CA SER A 203 -18.72 -12.75 -19.31
C SER A 203 -20.21 -12.64 -19.00
N ASN A 204 -20.88 -13.80 -18.93
CA ASN A 204 -22.21 -13.90 -18.34
C ASN A 204 -22.06 -13.80 -16.82
N ILE A 205 -22.51 -12.70 -16.24
CA ILE A 205 -22.46 -12.44 -14.79
C ILE A 205 -23.90 -12.48 -14.28
N SER A 206 -24.17 -13.37 -13.32
CA SER A 206 -25.43 -13.40 -12.60
C SER A 206 -25.48 -12.23 -11.61
N ASN A 207 -26.52 -11.40 -11.66
CA ASN A 207 -26.67 -10.25 -10.77
C ASN A 207 -27.35 -10.58 -9.43
N GLU A 208 -27.87 -11.78 -9.24
CA GLU A 208 -28.73 -12.10 -8.08
C GLU A 208 -28.04 -12.96 -7.04
N GLU A 209 -27.12 -13.84 -7.44
CA GLU A 209 -26.41 -14.72 -6.52
C GLU A 209 -25.04 -14.13 -6.14
N LEU A 210 -24.76 -14.14 -4.83
CA LEU A 210 -23.47 -13.76 -4.28
C LEU A 210 -22.70 -15.00 -3.82
N GLU A 211 -21.42 -15.05 -4.15
CA GLU A 211 -20.51 -16.12 -3.73
C GLU A 211 -19.35 -15.55 -2.94
N ARG A 212 -18.89 -16.30 -1.92
CA ARG A 212 -17.74 -15.96 -1.11
C ARG A 212 -16.48 -16.62 -1.67
N TYR A 213 -15.40 -15.82 -1.77
CA TYR A 213 -14.10 -16.25 -2.23
C TYR A 213 -13.03 -15.87 -1.23
N SER A 214 -12.00 -16.68 -1.13
CA SER A 214 -10.73 -16.28 -0.52
C SER A 214 -9.89 -15.58 -1.57
N TYR A 215 -9.18 -14.52 -1.19
CA TYR A 215 -8.21 -13.89 -2.08
C TYR A 215 -6.80 -13.94 -1.53
N THR A 216 -5.83 -13.96 -2.45
CA THR A 216 -4.41 -13.79 -2.18
C THR A 216 -3.90 -12.56 -2.93
N LEU A 217 -3.31 -11.62 -2.20
CA LEU A 217 -2.78 -10.37 -2.71
C LEU A 217 -1.26 -10.36 -2.60
N LYS A 218 -0.55 -10.03 -3.68
CA LYS A 218 0.92 -9.88 -3.73
C LYS A 218 1.28 -8.48 -4.20
N LEU A 219 2.07 -7.76 -3.43
CA LEU A 219 2.57 -6.45 -3.85
C LEU A 219 3.70 -6.62 -4.86
N LYS A 220 3.60 -5.92 -5.98
CA LYS A 220 4.62 -5.89 -7.06
C LYS A 220 5.42 -4.59 -7.07
N GLU A 221 4.90 -3.56 -6.42
CA GLU A 221 5.53 -2.26 -6.22
C GLU A 221 5.24 -1.78 -4.80
N PRO A 222 6.07 -0.89 -4.22
CA PRO A 222 5.78 -0.28 -2.93
C PRO A 222 4.42 0.41 -2.93
N ILE A 223 3.76 0.45 -1.77
CA ILE A 223 2.42 1.02 -1.63
C ILE A 223 2.40 2.14 -0.60
N ILE A 224 1.70 3.23 -0.91
CA ILE A 224 1.49 4.38 -0.02
C ILE A 224 0.01 4.44 0.32
N LEU A 225 -0.32 4.13 1.58
CA LEU A 225 -1.68 4.18 2.13
C LEU A 225 -1.74 5.30 3.17
N LYS A 226 -2.29 6.46 2.80
CA LYS A 226 -2.32 7.62 3.71
C LYS A 226 -3.10 7.30 4.99
N LYS A 227 -2.45 7.41 6.16
CA LYS A 227 -3.08 7.42 7.49
C LYS A 227 -3.43 8.85 7.86
N ARG A 228 -2.43 9.70 8.03
CA ARG A 228 -2.55 11.12 8.36
C ARG A 228 -1.42 11.91 7.71
N SER A 229 -1.48 13.23 7.77
CA SER A 229 -0.37 14.10 7.38
C SER A 229 -0.07 15.13 8.47
N LEU A 230 1.21 15.40 8.66
CA LEU A 230 1.69 16.50 9.49
C LEU A 230 2.58 17.37 8.61
N GLY A 231 2.06 18.53 8.21
CA GLY A 231 2.70 19.36 7.18
C GLY A 231 2.95 18.55 5.89
N ASN A 232 4.20 18.51 5.47
CA ASN A 232 4.66 17.79 4.28
C ASN A 232 5.05 16.31 4.55
N TYR A 233 4.84 15.82 5.76
CA TYR A 233 5.09 14.42 6.12
C TYR A 233 3.78 13.62 6.02
N PHE A 234 3.79 12.53 5.26
CA PHE A 234 2.64 11.66 5.03
C PHE A 234 2.90 10.29 5.66
N TYR A 235 2.18 10.01 6.75
CA TYR A 235 2.20 8.72 7.43
C TYR A 235 1.43 7.67 6.64
N CYS A 236 2.00 6.46 6.59
CA CYS A 236 1.37 5.31 5.95
C CYS A 236 0.53 4.51 6.95
N LYS A 237 -0.54 3.84 6.47
CA LYS A 237 -1.25 2.82 7.23
C LYS A 237 -0.42 1.55 7.24
N ASP A 238 -0.50 0.81 8.32
CA ASP A 238 0.12 -0.50 8.53
C ASP A 238 -0.76 -1.67 8.08
N ILE A 239 -1.81 -1.39 7.32
CA ILE A 239 -2.76 -2.40 6.79
C ILE A 239 -3.34 -1.96 5.46
N ILE A 240 -3.65 -2.93 4.60
CA ILE A 240 -4.42 -2.69 3.38
C ILE A 240 -5.88 -2.94 3.68
N GLN A 241 -6.64 -1.88 3.91
CA GLN A 241 -8.06 -1.94 4.24
C GLN A 241 -8.90 -2.45 3.07
N GLY A 242 -9.96 -3.18 3.39
CA GLY A 242 -10.95 -3.68 2.44
C GLY A 242 -11.56 -2.57 1.57
N SER A 243 -11.75 -1.38 2.12
CA SER A 243 -12.21 -0.20 1.38
C SER A 243 -11.27 0.18 0.23
N THR A 244 -9.96 0.09 0.42
CA THR A 244 -8.95 0.36 -0.61
C THR A 244 -8.98 -0.71 -1.71
N LEU A 245 -9.05 -1.98 -1.31
CA LEU A 245 -9.15 -3.12 -2.23
C LEU A 245 -10.44 -3.09 -3.04
N ARG A 246 -11.58 -2.86 -2.37
CA ARG A 246 -12.90 -2.73 -3.01
C ARG A 246 -12.88 -1.65 -4.09
N GLY A 247 -12.35 -0.47 -3.77
CA GLY A 247 -12.22 0.63 -4.74
C GLY A 247 -11.33 0.26 -5.93
N ALA A 248 -10.25 -0.47 -5.72
CA ALA A 248 -9.36 -0.92 -6.78
C ALA A 248 -10.02 -1.98 -7.69
N LEU A 249 -10.76 -2.93 -7.12
CA LEU A 249 -11.51 -3.94 -7.86
C LEU A 249 -12.65 -3.33 -8.67
N ILE A 250 -13.44 -2.44 -8.06
CA ILE A 250 -14.49 -1.69 -8.78
C ILE A 250 -13.88 -0.96 -9.99
N ARG A 251 -12.78 -0.24 -9.79
CA ARG A 251 -12.09 0.47 -10.88
C ARG A 251 -11.60 -0.49 -11.98
N TYR A 252 -11.07 -1.64 -11.61
CA TYR A 252 -10.61 -2.65 -12.57
C TYR A 252 -11.76 -3.17 -13.43
N PHE A 253 -12.86 -3.58 -12.80
CA PHE A 253 -14.00 -4.16 -13.49
C PHE A 253 -14.84 -3.14 -14.28
N LEU A 254 -14.94 -1.88 -13.81
CA LEU A 254 -15.52 -0.79 -14.60
C LEU A 254 -14.78 -0.59 -15.92
N LYS A 255 -13.44 -0.61 -15.90
CA LYS A 255 -12.63 -0.55 -17.12
C LYS A 255 -12.84 -1.75 -18.06
N SER A 256 -13.24 -2.88 -17.50
CA SER A 256 -13.58 -4.09 -18.26
C SER A 256 -15.03 -4.09 -18.77
N GLY A 257 -15.79 -3.00 -18.55
CA GLY A 257 -17.16 -2.81 -19.05
C GLY A 257 -18.27 -3.37 -18.14
N ILE A 258 -17.95 -3.78 -16.91
CA ILE A 258 -18.97 -4.26 -15.95
C ILE A 258 -19.74 -3.08 -15.39
N LYS A 259 -21.06 -3.21 -15.24
CA LYS A 259 -21.94 -2.14 -14.73
C LYS A 259 -21.65 -1.83 -13.26
N LEU A 260 -21.70 -0.56 -12.87
CA LEU A 260 -21.44 -0.10 -11.51
C LEU A 260 -22.36 -0.77 -10.47
N ASN A 261 -23.67 -0.89 -10.76
CA ASN A 261 -24.65 -1.50 -9.83
C ASN A 261 -24.28 -2.95 -9.44
N THR A 262 -23.73 -3.73 -10.37
CA THR A 262 -23.21 -5.07 -10.08
C THR A 262 -22.00 -5.01 -9.14
N LEU A 263 -21.11 -4.04 -9.36
CA LEU A 263 -19.87 -3.88 -8.60
C LEU A 263 -20.08 -3.29 -7.20
N LEU A 264 -21.16 -2.56 -6.98
CA LEU A 264 -21.51 -2.05 -5.65
C LEU A 264 -21.88 -3.18 -4.66
N LYS A 265 -22.23 -4.37 -5.14
CA LYS A 265 -22.47 -5.57 -4.34
C LYS A 265 -21.20 -6.25 -3.82
N LEU A 266 -20.02 -5.81 -4.25
CA LEU A 266 -18.75 -6.33 -3.74
C LEU A 266 -18.59 -5.98 -2.27
N GLU A 267 -18.28 -6.98 -1.44
CA GLU A 267 -17.83 -6.80 -0.06
C GLU A 267 -16.41 -7.35 0.06
N VAL A 268 -15.48 -6.59 0.62
CA VAL A 268 -14.07 -6.96 0.66
C VAL A 268 -13.53 -6.77 2.05
N SER A 269 -12.93 -7.81 2.63
CA SER A 269 -12.25 -7.73 3.93
C SER A 269 -10.87 -7.07 3.80
N ASP A 270 -10.27 -6.73 4.94
CA ASP A 270 -8.87 -6.28 5.01
C ASP A 270 -7.93 -7.40 4.54
N ALA A 271 -6.78 -7.00 3.95
CA ALA A 271 -5.75 -7.93 3.54
C ALA A 271 -4.75 -8.14 4.69
N LEU A 272 -4.67 -9.35 5.19
CA LEU A 272 -3.91 -9.72 6.37
C LEU A 272 -2.82 -10.75 6.05
N ASN A 273 -1.73 -10.72 6.83
CA ASN A 273 -0.70 -11.76 6.84
C ASN A 273 -0.68 -12.45 8.21
N GLY A 274 -1.75 -13.18 8.53
CA GLY A 274 -1.91 -13.82 9.82
C GLY A 274 -3.04 -13.22 10.64
N GLU A 275 -3.02 -13.43 11.94
CA GLU A 275 -4.07 -12.98 12.86
C GLU A 275 -3.85 -11.53 13.29
N VAL A 276 -4.93 -10.84 13.61
CA VAL A 276 -4.89 -9.49 14.17
C VAL A 276 -4.42 -9.58 15.63
N PRO A 277 -3.41 -8.80 16.04
CA PRO A 277 -2.99 -8.78 17.44
C PRO A 277 -4.08 -8.16 18.31
N LEU A 278 -4.52 -8.89 19.32
CA LEU A 278 -5.50 -8.39 20.27
C LEU A 278 -4.84 -7.48 21.32
N ALA A 279 -5.54 -6.42 21.69
CA ALA A 279 -5.05 -5.46 22.68
C ALA A 279 -4.87 -6.07 24.10
N SER A 280 -5.57 -7.18 24.38
CA SER A 280 -5.36 -7.97 25.60
C SER A 280 -3.98 -8.66 25.66
N ASN A 281 -3.21 -8.63 24.59
CA ASN A 281 -1.96 -9.36 24.40
C ASN A 281 -0.74 -8.45 24.35
N PHE A 282 -0.76 -7.28 24.99
CA PHE A 282 0.36 -6.34 24.95
C PHE A 282 1.61 -6.91 25.63
N GLN A 283 2.75 -6.82 24.93
CA GLN A 283 4.06 -6.83 25.56
C GLN A 283 4.27 -5.46 26.21
N THR A 284 4.40 -5.43 27.54
CA THR A 284 4.83 -4.21 28.21
C THR A 284 6.31 -3.95 27.95
N LYS A 285 6.70 -2.67 28.09
CA LYS A 285 8.08 -2.21 28.06
C LYS A 285 8.93 -3.03 29.05
N TYR A 286 10.08 -3.46 28.57
CA TYR A 286 11.21 -4.09 29.25
C TYR A 286 11.14 -4.11 30.78
N GLU A 287 11.02 -5.30 31.41
CA GLU A 287 11.43 -5.47 32.80
C GLU A 287 12.95 -5.53 32.85
N VAL A 288 13.53 -4.64 33.60
CA VAL A 288 14.94 -4.66 33.96
C VAL A 288 15.04 -5.44 35.26
N ASP A 289 15.80 -6.53 35.30
CA ASP A 289 16.03 -7.26 36.53
C ASP A 289 16.84 -6.42 37.53
N LYS A 290 16.94 -6.89 38.77
CA LYS A 290 17.68 -6.19 39.85
C LYS A 290 19.17 -5.93 39.51
N ASN A 291 19.68 -6.55 38.43
CA ASN A 291 21.05 -6.41 37.95
C ASN A 291 21.16 -5.56 36.66
N GLY A 292 20.09 -4.88 36.27
CA GLY A 292 20.07 -4.03 35.08
C GLY A 292 19.98 -4.79 33.74
N LYS A 293 19.72 -6.11 33.75
CA LYS A 293 19.63 -6.90 32.54
C LYS A 293 18.20 -6.90 32.01
N VAL A 294 18.04 -6.51 30.74
CA VAL A 294 16.74 -6.47 30.06
C VAL A 294 16.28 -7.89 29.75
N SER A 295 15.16 -8.31 30.34
CA SER A 295 14.52 -9.59 30.03
C SER A 295 13.73 -9.44 28.72
N LYS A 296 14.15 -10.15 27.67
CA LYS A 296 13.57 -10.05 26.32
C LYS A 296 12.23 -10.76 26.12
N ASP A 297 11.76 -11.58 27.06
CA ASP A 297 10.75 -12.60 26.77
C ASP A 297 9.53 -12.66 27.69
N LYS A 298 9.25 -11.63 28.50
CA LYS A 298 8.02 -11.64 29.29
C LYS A 298 6.91 -10.88 28.59
N VAL A 299 5.90 -11.60 28.12
CA VAL A 299 4.57 -11.05 27.83
C VAL A 299 3.92 -10.76 29.18
N ILE A 300 3.72 -9.49 29.49
CA ILE A 300 2.97 -9.09 30.69
C ILE A 300 1.56 -8.78 30.23
N TYR A 301 0.62 -9.56 30.70
CA TYR A 301 -0.79 -9.26 30.57
C TYR A 301 -1.12 -8.07 31.47
N THR A 302 -1.86 -7.11 30.95
CA THR A 302 -2.23 -5.90 31.68
C THR A 302 -3.17 -6.17 32.83
N GLU A 303 -3.76 -7.39 32.91
CA GLU A 303 -4.59 -7.81 34.04
C GLU A 303 -4.25 -9.20 34.56
N LYS A 304 -4.37 -9.36 35.90
CA LYS A 304 -4.07 -10.60 36.61
C LYS A 304 -4.88 -11.82 36.12
N GLU A 305 -6.06 -11.59 35.54
CA GLU A 305 -7.02 -12.63 35.20
C GLU A 305 -6.81 -13.31 33.84
N PHE A 306 -6.05 -12.66 32.93
CA PHE A 306 -5.56 -13.30 31.70
C PHE A 306 -4.11 -13.77 31.80
N LYS A 307 -3.47 -13.68 32.98
CA LYS A 307 -2.05 -13.99 33.18
C LYS A 307 -1.64 -15.43 32.86
N ASN A 308 -2.57 -16.36 32.90
CA ASN A 308 -2.30 -17.78 32.71
C ASN A 308 -2.57 -18.25 31.28
N ILE A 309 -3.00 -17.35 30.39
CA ILE A 309 -3.30 -17.69 29.00
C ILE A 309 -2.04 -17.35 28.19
N LYS A 310 -1.20 -18.34 27.96
CA LYS A 310 -0.05 -18.20 27.06
C LYS A 310 -0.52 -18.08 25.61
N LEU A 311 0.04 -17.11 24.91
CA LEU A 311 -0.24 -16.89 23.51
C LEU A 311 0.84 -17.55 22.67
N GLU A 312 0.44 -18.39 21.75
CA GLU A 312 1.32 -18.74 20.64
C GLU A 312 1.71 -17.46 19.90
N ARG A 313 3.01 -17.28 19.64
CA ARG A 313 3.55 -16.25 18.74
C ARG A 313 3.16 -16.59 17.30
N LYS A 314 1.88 -16.40 16.96
CA LYS A 314 1.47 -16.44 15.55
C LYS A 314 1.94 -15.15 14.87
N SER A 315 2.28 -15.24 13.60
CA SER A 315 2.66 -14.09 12.80
C SER A 315 1.59 -13.01 12.87
N LEU A 316 1.92 -11.88 13.49
CA LEU A 316 1.00 -10.77 13.65
C LEU A 316 0.83 -10.05 12.32
N SER A 317 -0.40 -9.73 11.98
CA SER A 317 -0.74 -9.02 10.75
C SER A 317 -0.48 -7.52 10.86
N ILE A 318 0.79 -7.15 11.03
CA ILE A 318 1.23 -5.75 10.94
C ILE A 318 2.15 -5.64 9.73
N LEU A 319 1.76 -4.81 8.77
CA LEU A 319 2.65 -4.48 7.66
C LEU A 319 3.73 -3.53 8.18
N ASN A 320 4.97 -3.92 8.00
CA ASN A 320 6.08 -3.05 8.36
C ASN A 320 6.17 -1.88 7.38
N ILE A 321 6.21 -0.67 7.91
CA ILE A 321 6.56 0.53 7.14
C ILE A 321 8.06 0.40 6.86
N THR A 322 8.39 0.17 5.58
CA THR A 322 9.74 -0.24 5.18
C THR A 322 10.62 0.90 4.72
N GLY A 323 10.05 2.08 4.48
CA GLY A 323 10.86 3.21 4.07
C GLY A 323 10.12 4.52 3.92
N ASN A 324 10.95 5.54 3.70
CA ASN A 324 10.54 6.90 3.44
C ASN A 324 10.97 7.33 2.04
N GLU A 325 10.08 7.98 1.34
CA GLU A 325 10.35 8.53 0.02
C GLU A 325 10.23 10.04 0.03
N PHE A 326 11.38 10.69 -0.15
CA PHE A 326 11.47 12.14 -0.26
C PHE A 326 11.17 12.59 -1.69
N SER A 327 10.38 13.64 -1.81
CA SER A 327 10.05 14.27 -3.09
C SER A 327 10.26 15.78 -2.95
N ILE A 328 10.93 16.37 -3.92
CA ILE A 328 11.18 17.82 -3.95
C ILE A 328 10.41 18.41 -5.13
N GLY A 329 9.68 19.49 -4.87
CA GLY A 329 9.09 20.29 -5.93
C GLY A 329 10.21 21.05 -6.67
N MET A 330 10.31 20.83 -7.97
CA MET A 330 11.31 21.51 -8.82
C MET A 330 10.65 22.65 -9.58
N ASP A 331 11.33 23.78 -9.67
CA ASP A 331 10.98 24.82 -10.61
C ASP A 331 11.35 24.38 -12.04
N SER A 332 10.37 24.44 -12.95
CA SER A 332 10.56 23.97 -14.32
C SER A 332 11.51 24.85 -15.15
N ARG A 333 11.60 26.15 -14.82
CA ARG A 333 12.40 27.12 -15.52
C ARG A 333 13.85 27.14 -15.03
N THR A 334 14.03 27.28 -13.71
CA THR A 334 15.37 27.35 -13.09
C THR A 334 15.98 25.98 -12.83
N LYS A 335 15.19 24.91 -12.88
CA LYS A 335 15.59 23.53 -12.52
C LYS A 335 16.17 23.42 -11.10
N SER A 336 15.86 24.39 -10.24
CA SER A 336 16.20 24.38 -8.82
C SER A 336 15.05 23.85 -7.97
N ALA A 337 15.35 23.47 -6.74
CA ALA A 337 14.33 23.11 -5.76
C ALA A 337 13.51 24.35 -5.39
N LYS A 338 12.19 24.21 -5.36
CA LYS A 338 11.31 25.24 -4.83
C LYS A 338 11.37 25.23 -3.30
N GLU A 339 11.40 26.39 -2.68
CA GLU A 339 11.35 26.52 -1.23
C GLU A 339 10.10 25.88 -0.64
N ASN A 340 10.23 25.27 0.53
CA ASN A 340 9.13 24.62 1.29
C ASN A 340 8.37 23.49 0.56
N LEU A 341 8.89 22.96 -0.54
CA LEU A 341 8.28 21.85 -1.29
C LEU A 341 9.06 20.54 -1.18
N LEU A 342 9.59 20.25 0.01
CA LEU A 342 10.09 18.93 0.38
C LEU A 342 8.94 18.14 0.99
N PHE A 343 8.59 17.00 0.41
CA PHE A 343 7.57 16.08 0.90
C PHE A 343 8.21 14.76 1.30
N ASN A 344 7.75 14.17 2.38
CA ASN A 344 8.13 12.83 2.78
C ASN A 344 6.90 11.92 2.79
N HIS A 345 7.01 10.74 2.18
CA HIS A 345 5.98 9.72 2.15
C HIS A 345 6.53 8.42 2.73
N GLU A 346 5.92 7.95 3.79
CA GLU A 346 6.10 6.57 4.22
C GLU A 346 5.48 5.61 3.22
N PHE A 347 6.10 4.45 3.02
CA PHE A 347 5.59 3.39 2.15
C PHE A 347 5.84 2.02 2.73
N ILE A 348 5.09 1.04 2.23
CA ILE A 348 5.21 -0.37 2.57
C ILE A 348 5.78 -1.10 1.36
N GLU A 349 6.89 -1.82 1.56
CA GLU A 349 7.35 -2.89 0.69
C GLU A 349 7.04 -4.21 1.39
N TYR A 350 6.15 -4.99 0.82
CA TYR A 350 5.80 -6.26 1.39
C TYR A 350 6.00 -7.37 0.38
N TYR A 351 6.58 -8.50 0.82
CA TYR A 351 7.06 -9.56 -0.06
C TYR A 351 6.26 -10.84 0.03
N ASP A 352 5.57 -11.05 1.14
CA ASP A 352 4.76 -12.24 1.35
C ASP A 352 3.32 -12.04 0.86
N GLU A 353 2.55 -13.12 0.94
CA GLU A 353 1.17 -13.13 0.51
C GLU A 353 0.26 -12.56 1.60
N LEU A 354 -0.55 -11.58 1.23
CA LEU A 354 -1.64 -11.08 2.06
C LEU A 354 -2.92 -11.81 1.66
N LYS A 355 -3.75 -12.16 2.63
CA LYS A 355 -4.97 -12.94 2.43
C LYS A 355 -6.19 -12.21 2.99
N GLY A 356 -7.35 -12.54 2.46
CA GLY A 356 -8.64 -12.08 2.95
C GLY A 356 -9.78 -12.70 2.18
N GLU A 357 -10.97 -12.15 2.37
CA GLU A 357 -12.20 -12.65 1.80
C GLU A 357 -12.91 -11.60 0.97
N VAL A 358 -13.64 -12.05 -0.02
CA VAL A 358 -14.50 -11.22 -0.85
C VAL A 358 -15.81 -11.92 -1.12
N LEU A 359 -16.92 -11.21 -0.92
CA LEU A 359 -18.23 -11.60 -1.38
C LEU A 359 -18.52 -10.87 -2.69
N ALA A 360 -18.85 -11.59 -3.75
CA ALA A 360 -18.98 -11.05 -5.09
C ALA A 360 -20.14 -11.71 -5.86
N PRO A 361 -20.71 -11.01 -6.86
CA PRO A 361 -21.65 -11.62 -7.79
C PRO A 361 -21.05 -12.85 -8.47
N LYS A 362 -21.80 -13.92 -8.53
CA LYS A 362 -21.40 -15.20 -9.13
C LYS A 362 -20.93 -15.03 -10.57
N GLY A 363 -19.77 -15.62 -10.88
CA GLY A 363 -19.16 -15.54 -12.19
C GLY A 363 -18.37 -14.25 -12.47
N LEU A 364 -18.34 -13.27 -11.55
CA LEU A 364 -17.53 -12.06 -11.67
C LEU A 364 -16.04 -12.38 -11.49
N LEU A 365 -15.71 -13.14 -10.46
CA LEU A 365 -14.34 -13.49 -10.11
C LEU A 365 -13.97 -14.85 -10.72
N LYS A 366 -12.95 -14.86 -11.55
CA LYS A 366 -12.42 -16.07 -12.17
C LYS A 366 -11.12 -16.47 -11.48
N ASN A 367 -10.79 -17.75 -11.52
CA ASN A 367 -9.51 -18.27 -11.00
C ASN A 367 -8.34 -17.86 -11.93
N LYS A 368 -7.96 -16.59 -11.87
CA LYS A 368 -6.80 -16.02 -12.56
C LYS A 368 -6.22 -14.87 -11.75
N GLU A 369 -5.00 -14.45 -12.10
CA GLU A 369 -4.41 -13.24 -11.51
C GLU A 369 -4.97 -11.97 -12.17
N TYR A 370 -5.32 -11.01 -11.35
CA TYR A 370 -5.75 -9.68 -11.75
C TYR A 370 -4.70 -8.66 -11.32
N ILE A 371 -4.33 -7.74 -12.19
CA ILE A 371 -3.44 -6.63 -11.87
C ILE A 371 -4.28 -5.47 -11.41
N ILE A 372 -4.11 -5.05 -10.17
CA ILE A 372 -4.80 -3.92 -9.55
C ILE A 372 -3.80 -2.87 -9.06
N TYR A 373 -4.29 -1.67 -8.79
CA TYR A 373 -3.47 -0.55 -8.31
C TYR A 373 -4.07 0.05 -7.05
N LEU A 374 -3.27 0.04 -5.97
CA LEU A 374 -3.67 0.44 -4.64
C LEU A 374 -2.96 1.73 -4.19
N GLY A 375 -3.59 2.48 -3.30
CA GLY A 375 -2.98 3.62 -2.63
C GLY A 375 -2.73 4.85 -3.52
N ARG A 376 -1.67 5.60 -3.21
CA ARG A 376 -1.30 6.87 -3.84
C ARG A 376 -0.12 6.72 -4.79
N LEU A 377 0.17 7.79 -5.54
CA LEU A 377 1.31 7.89 -6.48
C LEU A 377 1.38 6.75 -7.52
N LYS A 378 0.23 6.19 -7.91
CA LYS A 378 0.14 5.06 -8.86
C LYS A 378 0.82 5.34 -10.19
N SER A 379 0.83 6.59 -10.65
CA SER A 379 1.50 7.00 -11.89
C SER A 379 3.03 7.12 -11.75
N LYS A 380 3.56 6.99 -10.53
CA LYS A 380 4.96 7.25 -10.19
C LYS A 380 5.73 5.99 -9.74
N GLY A 381 5.21 4.79 -10.05
CA GLY A 381 5.85 3.52 -9.69
C GLY A 381 5.45 2.96 -8.34
N PHE A 382 4.27 3.34 -7.84
CA PHE A 382 3.71 2.80 -6.59
C PHE A 382 2.39 2.10 -6.83
N GLY A 383 2.06 1.15 -5.96
CA GLY A 383 0.74 0.59 -5.79
C GLY A 383 0.36 -0.57 -6.69
N LYS A 384 1.24 -1.08 -7.53
CA LYS A 384 0.94 -2.25 -8.36
C LYS A 384 0.89 -3.51 -7.51
N ALA A 385 -0.20 -4.27 -7.62
CA ALA A 385 -0.38 -5.53 -6.94
C ALA A 385 -1.06 -6.54 -7.88
N THR A 386 -0.88 -7.82 -7.60
CA THR A 386 -1.66 -8.90 -8.21
C THR A 386 -2.57 -9.51 -7.15
N ILE A 387 -3.81 -9.79 -7.53
CA ILE A 387 -4.80 -10.46 -6.69
C ILE A 387 -5.34 -11.68 -7.43
N SER A 388 -5.43 -12.81 -6.74
CA SER A 388 -6.04 -14.05 -7.22
C SER A 388 -7.15 -14.49 -6.28
N PHE A 389 -8.15 -15.19 -6.81
CA PHE A 389 -9.31 -15.65 -6.08
C PHE A 389 -9.42 -17.16 -6.13
N ALA A 390 -9.84 -17.76 -5.02
CA ALA A 390 -10.14 -19.17 -4.89
C ALA A 390 -11.49 -19.36 -4.18
N PRO A 391 -12.22 -20.47 -4.38
CA PRO A 391 -13.43 -20.77 -3.63
C PRO A 391 -13.15 -20.71 -2.12
N TYR A 392 -14.05 -20.08 -1.38
CA TYR A 392 -13.92 -19.95 0.07
C TYR A 392 -14.05 -21.31 0.75
N LYS A 393 -13.10 -21.63 1.61
CA LYS A 393 -13.13 -22.79 2.49
C LYS A 393 -13.10 -22.32 3.93
N LYS A 394 -14.18 -22.54 4.66
CA LYS A 394 -14.24 -22.20 6.10
C LYS A 394 -13.26 -23.09 6.85
N GLN A 395 -12.23 -22.49 7.43
CA GLN A 395 -11.23 -23.18 8.26
C GLN A 395 -11.44 -22.76 9.71
N GLU A 396 -12.45 -23.27 10.37
CA GLU A 396 -12.60 -23.13 11.82
C GLU A 396 -12.02 -24.35 12.50
N LYS A 397 -11.04 -24.14 13.37
CA LYS A 397 -10.47 -25.19 14.21
C LYS A 397 -11.45 -25.62 15.30
N LEU A 398 -12.19 -24.67 15.90
CA LEU A 398 -13.16 -24.89 16.96
C LEU A 398 -14.48 -24.19 16.63
N LYS A 399 -15.60 -24.81 16.99
CA LYS A 399 -16.93 -24.19 16.90
C LYS A 399 -17.07 -23.05 17.92
N LEU A 400 -17.99 -22.13 17.70
CA LEU A 400 -18.25 -20.99 18.59
C LEU A 400 -18.48 -21.43 20.05
N GLU A 401 -19.31 -22.44 20.27
CA GLU A 401 -19.62 -22.96 21.60
C GLU A 401 -18.37 -23.51 22.30
N GLU A 402 -17.56 -24.28 21.59
CA GLU A 402 -16.29 -24.82 22.10
C GLU A 402 -15.30 -23.70 22.48
N ARG A 403 -15.24 -22.62 21.70
CA ARG A 403 -14.39 -21.45 22.02
C ARG A 403 -14.85 -20.74 23.29
N ILE A 404 -16.18 -20.56 23.45
CA ILE A 404 -16.76 -19.95 24.64
C ILE A 404 -16.48 -20.82 25.87
N GLU A 405 -16.70 -22.13 25.77
CA GLU A 405 -16.43 -23.07 26.87
C GLU A 405 -14.95 -23.11 27.23
N LYS A 406 -14.06 -23.15 26.25
CA LYS A 406 -12.61 -23.13 26.44
C LYS A 406 -12.16 -21.85 27.18
N LEU A 407 -12.65 -20.67 26.76
CA LEU A 407 -12.33 -19.41 27.42
C LEU A 407 -12.80 -19.41 28.89
N ASN A 408 -14.04 -19.83 29.13
CA ASN A 408 -14.62 -19.83 30.48
C ASN A 408 -13.98 -20.85 31.42
N SER A 409 -13.56 -22.02 30.91
CA SER A 409 -12.81 -23.00 31.70
C SER A 409 -11.46 -22.48 32.18
N GLN A 410 -10.80 -21.65 31.39
CA GLN A 410 -9.53 -21.01 31.72
C GLN A 410 -9.67 -19.92 32.79
N ILE A 411 -10.79 -19.19 32.81
CA ILE A 411 -11.00 -18.04 33.69
C ILE A 411 -11.49 -18.44 35.08
N LYS A 412 -12.09 -19.64 35.25
CA LYS A 412 -12.58 -20.20 36.54
C LYS A 412 -13.47 -19.25 37.34
N LYS A 413 -14.52 -18.70 36.75
CA LYS A 413 -15.49 -17.80 37.42
C LYS A 413 -16.90 -18.39 37.47
N GLU A 414 -17.72 -17.86 38.39
CA GLU A 414 -19.12 -18.21 38.57
C GLU A 414 -20.03 -17.78 37.40
N LYS A 415 -19.60 -16.73 36.66
CA LYS A 415 -20.35 -16.19 35.52
C LYS A 415 -19.60 -16.40 34.21
N ASN A 416 -20.32 -16.77 33.19
CA ASN A 416 -19.76 -16.89 31.85
C ASN A 416 -19.40 -15.53 31.26
N ILE A 417 -18.31 -15.51 30.54
CA ILE A 417 -17.76 -14.33 29.85
C ILE A 417 -17.77 -14.59 28.36
N ILE A 418 -18.10 -13.54 27.61
CA ILE A 418 -17.96 -13.50 26.14
C ILE A 418 -17.08 -12.32 25.77
N THR A 419 -16.14 -12.53 24.86
CA THR A 419 -15.33 -11.47 24.28
C THR A 419 -15.68 -11.28 22.81
N PHE A 420 -15.82 -10.01 22.41
CA PHE A 420 -15.93 -9.58 21.03
C PHE A 420 -14.56 -9.05 20.59
N ASP A 421 -13.85 -9.82 19.82
CA ASP A 421 -12.48 -9.54 19.40
C ASP A 421 -12.52 -8.93 17.99
N LEU A 422 -12.13 -7.66 17.84
CA LEU A 422 -12.23 -6.92 16.59
C LEU A 422 -11.12 -7.29 15.62
N ASN A 423 -11.45 -7.95 14.54
CA ASN A 423 -10.53 -8.31 13.46
C ASN A 423 -10.35 -7.19 12.43
N SER A 424 -11.26 -6.20 12.40
CA SER A 424 -11.14 -4.96 11.65
C SER A 424 -11.67 -3.79 12.46
N ASP A 425 -11.35 -2.57 12.01
CA ASP A 425 -11.91 -1.36 12.63
C ASP A 425 -13.44 -1.40 12.59
N LEU A 426 -14.10 -0.99 13.67
CA LEU A 426 -15.55 -0.91 13.79
C LEU A 426 -15.99 0.55 13.73
N ILE A 427 -16.74 0.94 12.71
CA ILE A 427 -17.28 2.30 12.60
C ILE A 427 -18.55 2.39 13.44
N LEU A 428 -18.54 3.34 14.37
CA LEU A 428 -19.68 3.59 15.25
C LEU A 428 -20.72 4.50 14.56
N PRO A 429 -22.03 4.26 14.73
CA PRO A 429 -23.08 5.15 14.25
C PRO A 429 -23.32 6.34 15.19
N PHE A 430 -22.34 6.71 16.00
CA PHE A 430 -22.40 7.77 17.01
C PHE A 430 -21.36 8.85 16.71
N ASN A 431 -21.69 10.09 17.09
CA ASN A 431 -20.79 11.24 16.90
C ASN A 431 -19.81 11.41 18.06
N GLU A 432 -20.13 10.87 19.24
CA GLU A 432 -19.35 10.99 20.47
C GLU A 432 -19.33 9.66 21.22
N ILE A 433 -18.26 9.41 21.97
CA ILE A 433 -18.12 8.27 22.87
C ILE A 433 -18.34 8.74 24.30
N TYR A 434 -19.38 8.24 24.94
CA TYR A 434 -19.70 8.54 26.34
C TYR A 434 -19.66 7.28 27.23
N ASP A 435 -20.23 6.18 26.78
CA ASP A 435 -20.17 4.86 27.41
C ASP A 435 -19.98 3.80 26.33
N ILE A 436 -18.73 3.40 26.15
CA ILE A 436 -18.37 2.47 25.06
C ILE A 436 -19.01 1.11 25.23
N GLY A 437 -19.24 0.66 26.48
CA GLY A 437 -19.87 -0.61 26.78
C GLY A 437 -21.33 -0.60 26.36
N GLU A 438 -22.10 0.40 26.78
CA GLU A 438 -23.50 0.52 26.40
C GLU A 438 -23.67 0.85 24.92
N GLN A 439 -22.82 1.72 24.35
CA GLN A 439 -22.86 2.02 22.91
C GLN A 439 -22.56 0.80 22.04
N PHE A 440 -21.60 -0.05 22.44
CA PHE A 440 -21.36 -1.30 21.73
C PHE A 440 -22.54 -2.27 21.85
N LYS A 441 -23.13 -2.36 23.04
CA LYS A 441 -24.33 -3.19 23.27
C LYS A 441 -25.50 -2.77 22.38
N MET A 442 -25.70 -1.47 22.13
CA MET A 442 -26.71 -0.94 21.20
C MET A 442 -26.51 -1.38 19.75
N LEU A 443 -25.32 -1.81 19.38
CA LEU A 443 -25.04 -2.34 18.02
C LEU A 443 -25.44 -3.80 17.86
N LEU A 444 -25.68 -4.53 18.95
CA LEU A 444 -26.05 -5.93 18.90
C LEU A 444 -27.46 -6.07 18.29
N PRO A 445 -27.68 -7.03 17.38
CA PRO A 445 -28.96 -7.21 16.71
C PRO A 445 -30.05 -7.88 17.58
N PHE A 446 -29.82 -8.00 18.89
CA PHE A 446 -30.73 -8.64 19.85
C PHE A 446 -30.63 -7.95 21.22
N GLU A 447 -31.74 -8.00 21.96
CA GLU A 447 -31.76 -7.55 23.35
C GLU A 447 -31.09 -8.58 24.26
N THR A 448 -30.29 -8.10 25.21
CA THR A 448 -29.46 -8.96 26.04
C THR A 448 -29.27 -8.41 27.45
N GLU A 449 -29.23 -9.34 28.43
CA GLU A 449 -28.87 -9.03 29.83
C GLU A 449 -27.37 -8.99 30.06
N MET A 450 -26.56 -8.88 29.01
CA MET A 450 -25.10 -8.77 29.12
C MET A 450 -24.69 -7.54 29.91
N LYS A 451 -23.73 -7.74 30.82
CA LYS A 451 -23.15 -6.68 31.62
C LYS A 451 -21.71 -6.42 31.18
N PHE A 452 -21.40 -5.18 30.86
CA PHE A 452 -20.06 -4.79 30.41
C PHE A 452 -19.03 -5.03 31.50
N ASP A 453 -17.92 -5.69 31.16
CA ASP A 453 -16.78 -5.93 32.02
C ASP A 453 -15.60 -5.03 31.62
N SER A 454 -15.54 -3.84 32.21
CA SER A 454 -14.51 -2.85 31.92
C SER A 454 -13.10 -3.33 32.28
N LYS A 455 -12.99 -4.23 33.29
CA LYS A 455 -11.68 -4.73 33.75
C LYS A 455 -11.01 -5.68 32.76
N ARG A 456 -11.83 -6.36 31.91
CA ARG A 456 -11.36 -7.30 30.89
C ARG A 456 -11.53 -6.78 29.47
N SER A 457 -11.94 -5.53 29.33
CA SER A 457 -12.09 -4.88 28.03
C SER A 457 -10.87 -4.01 27.72
N PHE A 458 -10.31 -4.17 26.53
CA PHE A 458 -9.13 -3.46 26.03
C PHE A 458 -9.52 -2.76 24.74
N ILE A 459 -9.88 -1.50 24.84
CA ILE A 459 -10.51 -0.75 23.76
C ILE A 459 -9.62 0.42 23.36
N ASN A 460 -9.24 0.43 22.08
CA ASN A 460 -8.58 1.56 21.46
C ASN A 460 -9.56 2.24 20.51
N THR A 461 -9.64 3.55 20.54
CA THR A 461 -10.50 4.35 19.67
C THR A 461 -9.66 5.32 18.84
N ASP A 462 -10.12 5.63 17.63
CA ASP A 462 -9.50 6.61 16.74
C ASP A 462 -10.58 7.26 15.86
N THR A 463 -10.18 8.19 15.02
CA THR A 463 -11.05 8.82 14.04
C THR A 463 -10.66 8.41 12.64
N LEU A 464 -11.60 7.82 11.91
CA LEU A 464 -11.39 7.44 10.52
C LEU A 464 -11.59 8.64 9.61
N GLN A 465 -10.49 9.07 9.00
CA GLN A 465 -10.51 10.08 7.96
C GLN A 465 -10.58 9.44 6.59
N GLY A 466 -11.45 9.95 5.73
CA GLY A 466 -11.65 9.42 4.40
C GLY A 466 -11.73 10.51 3.34
N TYR A 467 -11.59 10.09 2.09
CA TYR A 467 -11.75 10.95 0.92
C TYR A 467 -12.56 10.24 -0.17
N ASN A 468 -13.59 10.89 -0.67
CA ASN A 468 -14.36 10.39 -1.81
C ASN A 468 -13.76 10.92 -3.11
N ILE A 469 -13.05 10.04 -3.83
CA ILE A 469 -12.36 10.40 -5.08
C ILE A 469 -13.36 10.81 -6.18
N VAL A 470 -14.53 10.17 -6.23
CA VAL A 470 -15.54 10.45 -7.27
C VAL A 470 -16.08 11.85 -7.13
N ASN A 471 -16.46 12.23 -5.92
CA ASN A 471 -17.05 13.54 -5.61
C ASN A 471 -16.01 14.61 -5.27
N ASN A 472 -14.72 14.22 -5.18
CA ASN A 472 -13.62 15.13 -4.80
C ASN A 472 -13.84 15.83 -3.45
N LEU A 473 -14.41 15.13 -2.48
CA LEU A 473 -14.74 15.66 -1.16
C LEU A 473 -14.12 14.83 -0.05
N ARG A 474 -13.71 15.50 1.02
CA ARG A 474 -13.36 14.83 2.27
C ARG A 474 -14.63 14.20 2.84
N LYS A 475 -14.54 12.94 3.26
CA LYS A 475 -15.62 12.29 4.02
C LYS A 475 -15.69 12.92 5.41
N VAL A 476 -16.84 12.87 6.03
CA VAL A 476 -17.01 13.21 7.45
C VAL A 476 -16.11 12.28 8.26
N ASP A 477 -15.50 12.80 9.30
CA ASP A 477 -14.68 12.01 10.21
C ASP A 477 -15.59 11.08 11.02
N GLU A 478 -15.33 9.77 11.00
CA GLU A 478 -16.14 8.74 11.65
C GLU A 478 -15.38 8.19 12.86
N LEU A 479 -16.08 8.04 14.00
CA LEU A 479 -15.52 7.41 15.18
C LEU A 479 -15.39 5.91 14.98
N ILE A 480 -14.26 5.35 15.35
CA ILE A 480 -13.99 3.92 15.24
C ILE A 480 -13.49 3.34 16.56
N ILE A 481 -13.86 2.08 16.79
CA ILE A 481 -13.10 1.21 17.68
C ILE A 481 -12.08 0.50 16.82
N CYS A 482 -10.80 0.63 17.18
CA CYS A 482 -9.71 0.09 16.39
C CYS A 482 -9.69 -1.44 16.42
N ARG A 483 -9.27 -2.05 15.33
CA ARG A 483 -8.98 -3.48 15.28
C ARG A 483 -8.04 -3.89 16.42
N GLY A 484 -8.15 -5.14 16.84
CA GLY A 484 -7.41 -5.67 17.97
C GLY A 484 -8.03 -5.32 19.32
N SER A 485 -9.02 -4.42 19.38
CA SER A 485 -9.78 -4.18 20.61
C SER A 485 -10.54 -5.44 21.01
N VAL A 486 -10.63 -5.64 22.31
CA VAL A 486 -11.36 -6.73 22.97
C VAL A 486 -12.42 -6.12 23.86
N ILE A 487 -13.68 -6.45 23.60
CA ILE A 487 -14.83 -5.95 24.37
C ILE A 487 -15.45 -7.14 25.09
N THR A 488 -15.51 -7.09 26.41
CA THR A 488 -15.89 -8.23 27.25
C THR A 488 -17.21 -7.95 27.96
N TYR A 489 -18.08 -8.96 27.96
CA TYR A 489 -19.33 -8.95 28.71
C TYR A 489 -19.47 -10.21 29.57
N GLU A 490 -20.03 -10.04 30.77
CA GLU A 490 -20.59 -11.13 31.55
C GLU A 490 -21.97 -11.49 30.99
N ILE A 491 -22.24 -12.75 30.79
CA ILE A 491 -23.52 -13.27 30.26
C ILE A 491 -24.00 -14.43 31.10
N PRO A 492 -25.25 -14.40 31.62
CA PRO A 492 -25.75 -15.48 32.48
C PRO A 492 -25.97 -16.80 31.71
N LYS A 493 -26.53 -16.72 30.52
CA LYS A 493 -26.95 -17.89 29.72
C LYS A 493 -26.59 -17.71 28.23
N TYR A 494 -25.30 -17.82 27.88
CA TYR A 494 -24.83 -17.59 26.52
C TYR A 494 -25.44 -18.53 25.48
N LYS A 495 -25.86 -19.74 25.91
CA LYS A 495 -26.48 -20.74 25.00
C LYS A 495 -27.74 -20.23 24.31
N ASN A 496 -28.46 -19.30 24.94
CA ASN A 496 -29.66 -18.69 24.38
C ASN A 496 -29.39 -17.77 23.18
N TYR A 497 -28.13 -17.35 22.98
CA TYR A 497 -27.74 -16.35 22.00
C TYR A 497 -26.74 -16.89 20.96
N LEU A 498 -26.56 -18.23 20.88
CA LEU A 498 -25.53 -18.82 20.01
C LEU A 498 -25.75 -18.53 18.53
N GLU A 499 -26.99 -18.54 18.05
CA GLU A 499 -27.30 -18.24 16.65
C GLU A 499 -27.07 -16.76 16.31
N GLU A 500 -27.49 -15.87 17.20
CA GLU A 500 -27.27 -14.43 17.06
C GLU A 500 -25.77 -14.08 17.09
N LEU A 501 -25.03 -14.67 18.03
CA LEU A 501 -23.58 -14.50 18.12
C LEU A 501 -22.87 -15.01 16.86
N LYS A 502 -23.30 -16.14 16.31
CA LYS A 502 -22.80 -16.65 15.04
C LYS A 502 -23.14 -15.72 13.88
N GLY A 503 -24.36 -15.16 13.89
CA GLY A 503 -24.78 -14.14 12.93
C GLY A 503 -23.87 -12.91 12.95
N ILE A 504 -23.39 -12.48 14.13
CA ILE A 504 -22.41 -11.39 14.27
C ILE A 504 -21.07 -11.75 13.64
N GLU A 505 -20.54 -12.96 13.84
CA GLU A 505 -19.30 -13.40 13.20
C GLU A 505 -19.41 -13.40 11.67
N ASP A 506 -20.54 -13.85 11.14
CA ASP A 506 -20.74 -13.95 9.69
C ASP A 506 -20.99 -12.58 9.03
N GLN A 507 -21.78 -11.70 9.67
CA GLN A 507 -22.23 -10.43 9.09
C GLN A 507 -21.41 -9.21 9.55
N GLY A 508 -20.73 -9.29 10.71
CA GLY A 508 -20.09 -8.16 11.37
C GLY A 508 -21.06 -7.15 11.99
N LEU A 509 -20.52 -6.12 12.67
CA LEU A 509 -21.28 -5.04 13.32
C LEU A 509 -20.90 -3.66 12.76
N GLY A 510 -21.73 -2.66 13.09
CA GLY A 510 -21.48 -1.25 12.77
C GLY A 510 -21.74 -0.89 11.31
N LEU A 511 -21.12 0.23 10.87
CA LEU A 511 -21.35 0.80 9.56
C LEU A 511 -20.32 0.31 8.51
N ARG A 512 -20.69 0.42 7.23
CA ARG A 512 -19.82 0.16 6.06
C ARG A 512 -19.17 -1.23 6.03
N LYS A 513 -19.90 -2.25 6.48
CA LYS A 513 -19.45 -3.66 6.51
C LYS A 513 -18.95 -4.16 5.16
N TYR A 514 -19.55 -3.70 4.06
CA TYR A 514 -19.14 -4.03 2.69
C TYR A 514 -17.73 -3.52 2.32
N GLU A 515 -17.18 -2.59 3.10
CA GLU A 515 -15.80 -2.10 2.95
C GLU A 515 -14.80 -2.81 3.88
N GLY A 516 -15.23 -3.90 4.56
CA GLY A 516 -14.38 -4.71 5.45
C GLY A 516 -14.39 -4.28 6.90
N PHE A 517 -15.18 -3.25 7.27
CA PHE A 517 -15.30 -2.80 8.65
C PHE A 517 -16.19 -3.72 9.48
N GLY A 518 -15.97 -3.71 10.81
CA GLY A 518 -16.81 -4.39 11.78
C GLY A 518 -16.71 -5.92 11.79
N LYS A 519 -15.64 -6.51 11.27
CA LYS A 519 -15.39 -7.95 11.38
C LYS A 519 -14.97 -8.29 12.80
N ILE A 520 -15.72 -9.20 13.41
CA ILE A 520 -15.58 -9.62 14.81
C ILE A 520 -15.43 -11.13 14.86
N LYS A 521 -14.60 -11.61 15.75
CA LYS A 521 -14.54 -13.01 16.17
C LYS A 521 -14.89 -13.07 17.65
N ILE A 522 -15.75 -14.01 18.02
CA ILE A 522 -16.20 -14.17 19.40
C ILE A 522 -15.32 -15.20 20.08
N CYS A 523 -14.78 -14.85 21.25
CA CYS A 523 -13.90 -15.71 22.04
C CYS A 523 -12.81 -16.34 21.16
N SER A 524 -11.99 -15.49 20.49
CA SER A 524 -10.85 -15.96 19.69
C SER A 524 -10.00 -16.91 20.51
N GLU A 525 -9.48 -17.95 19.85
CA GLU A 525 -8.54 -18.87 20.50
C GLU A 525 -7.34 -18.09 21.02
N ARG A 526 -7.13 -18.14 22.32
CA ARG A 526 -5.96 -17.64 23.00
C ARG A 526 -5.09 -18.86 23.23
N GLY A 527 -3.89 -18.87 22.65
CA GLY A 527 -3.04 -20.04 22.54
C GLY A 527 -2.84 -20.80 23.85
N GLU A 528 -2.71 -22.11 23.71
CA GLU A 528 -2.12 -23.00 24.71
C GLU A 528 -0.62 -23.16 24.42
N ASP A 529 0.16 -23.46 25.47
CA ASP A 529 1.54 -23.93 25.36
C ASP A 529 1.64 -25.28 24.66
#